data_6ac8b649ffc158b315a6d98005180573
#
_entry.id   6ac8b649ffc158b315a6d98005180573
#
_cell.length_a   1.000
_cell.length_b   1.000
_cell.length_c   1.000
_cell.angle_alpha   90.00
_cell.angle_beta   90.00
_cell.angle_gamma   90.00
#
_symmetry.space_group_name_H-M   'P 1'
#
loop_
_entity.id
_entity.type
_entity.pdbx_description
1 polymer ?
#
loop_
_entity_poly.entity_id
_entity_poly.type
_entity_poly.pdbx_seq_one_letter_code
_entity_poly.pdbx_strand_id
1 'polypeptide(L)'
;MYIELSQMKAKVLDLTGNAVEEITLPSLFSYPVRVDLIRRAFLSSWTKGIQPKGRDPMAGKRTTAVSFGINLGLARVPRVKNSGRARLAPNTRGGRRAFPPTPEKVIAEEINEKEKRLAVISALAATAR
;
A
#
# COMPACT_ATOMS: atom_id res chain seq x y z
N MET A 1 40.32 0.67 -4.01
CA MET A 1 40.22 -0.76 -3.67
C MET A 1 39.12 -1.33 -4.57
N TYR A 2 39.51 -1.89 -5.72
CA TYR A 2 38.55 -2.56 -6.62
C TYR A 2 38.18 -3.89 -5.99
N ILE A 3 36.92 -4.06 -5.62
CA ILE A 3 36.39 -5.35 -5.20
C ILE A 3 36.32 -6.16 -6.48
N GLU A 4 37.16 -7.18 -6.61
CA GLU A 4 37.00 -8.20 -7.65
C GLU A 4 35.65 -8.85 -7.44
N LEU A 5 34.70 -8.50 -8.33
CA LEU A 5 33.39 -9.16 -8.40
C LEU A 5 33.65 -10.60 -8.87
N SER A 6 33.64 -11.52 -7.93
CA SER A 6 33.70 -12.96 -8.24
C SER A 6 32.66 -13.29 -9.30
N GLN A 7 33.08 -13.75 -10.46
CA GLN A 7 32.19 -14.14 -11.54
C GLN A 7 31.35 -15.33 -11.08
N MET A 8 30.04 -15.12 -10.97
CA MET A 8 29.11 -16.19 -10.65
C MET A 8 28.94 -17.10 -11.86
N LYS A 9 28.92 -18.43 -11.62
CA LYS A 9 28.69 -19.44 -12.64
C LYS A 9 27.36 -20.14 -12.38
N ALA A 10 26.67 -20.52 -13.45
CA ALA A 10 25.46 -21.33 -13.38
C ALA A 10 25.69 -22.64 -14.15
N LYS A 11 25.12 -23.72 -13.64
CA LYS A 11 25.16 -25.03 -14.29
C LYS A 11 23.97 -25.16 -15.25
N VAL A 12 24.25 -25.57 -16.48
CA VAL A 12 23.21 -25.96 -17.44
C VAL A 12 22.89 -27.42 -17.20
N LEU A 13 21.64 -27.73 -16.92
CA LEU A 13 21.19 -29.11 -16.67
C LEU A 13 20.51 -29.68 -17.90
N ASP A 14 20.73 -30.96 -18.16
CA ASP A 14 19.97 -31.73 -19.13
C ASP A 14 18.60 -32.13 -18.58
N LEU A 15 17.71 -32.63 -19.44
CA LEU A 15 16.37 -33.11 -19.06
C LEU A 15 16.41 -34.25 -18.02
N THR A 16 17.54 -34.93 -17.89
CA THR A 16 17.81 -35.97 -16.87
C THR A 16 18.31 -35.40 -15.54
N GLY A 17 18.57 -34.07 -15.45
CA GLY A 17 19.08 -33.42 -14.25
C GLY A 17 20.60 -33.44 -14.10
N ASN A 18 21.34 -33.94 -15.09
CA ASN A 18 22.79 -33.94 -15.09
C ASN A 18 23.36 -32.60 -15.58
N ALA A 19 24.43 -32.12 -14.95
CA ALA A 19 25.13 -30.91 -15.38
C ALA A 19 25.91 -31.19 -16.66
N VAL A 20 25.58 -30.49 -17.75
CA VAL A 20 26.21 -30.60 -19.05
C VAL A 20 27.31 -29.59 -19.26
N GLU A 21 27.04 -28.33 -18.80
CA GLU A 21 27.96 -27.20 -19.03
C GLU A 21 27.87 -26.21 -17.85
N GLU A 22 28.94 -25.43 -17.67
CA GLU A 22 28.92 -24.24 -16.77
C GLU A 22 29.05 -22.97 -17.59
N ILE A 23 28.12 -22.06 -17.39
CA ILE A 23 28.13 -20.74 -18.04
C ILE A 23 28.50 -19.67 -17.03
N THR A 24 29.25 -18.66 -17.46
CA THR A 24 29.55 -17.46 -16.64
C THR A 24 28.40 -16.50 -16.74
N LEU A 25 27.83 -16.16 -15.57
CA LEU A 25 26.73 -15.18 -15.48
C LEU A 25 27.25 -13.74 -15.65
N PRO A 26 26.44 -12.86 -16.25
CA PRO A 26 26.74 -11.41 -16.30
C PRO A 26 26.98 -10.83 -14.90
N SER A 27 27.78 -9.76 -14.83
CA SER A 27 28.12 -9.07 -13.57
C SER A 27 26.91 -8.55 -12.77
N LEU A 28 25.76 -8.40 -13.42
CA LEU A 28 24.48 -8.05 -12.81
C LEU A 28 24.08 -9.04 -11.69
N PHE A 29 24.35 -10.33 -11.85
CA PHE A 29 24.01 -11.36 -10.85
C PHE A 29 24.92 -11.33 -9.61
N SER A 30 26.08 -10.68 -9.69
CA SER A 30 26.97 -10.47 -8.55
C SER A 30 26.57 -9.27 -7.67
N TYR A 31 25.51 -8.55 -8.04
CA TYR A 31 25.04 -7.39 -7.28
C TYR A 31 24.46 -7.80 -5.92
N PRO A 32 24.65 -6.99 -4.86
CA PRO A 32 24.09 -7.30 -3.55
C PRO A 32 22.56 -7.24 -3.56
N VAL A 33 21.95 -8.28 -2.95
CA VAL A 33 20.48 -8.34 -2.84
C VAL A 33 19.99 -7.36 -1.80
N ARG A 34 19.24 -6.34 -2.23
CA ARG A 34 18.65 -5.30 -1.38
C ARG A 34 17.13 -5.45 -1.33
N VAL A 35 16.68 -6.22 -0.35
CA VAL A 35 15.25 -6.51 -0.13
C VAL A 35 14.45 -5.25 0.18
N ASP A 36 15.06 -4.27 0.83
CA ASP A 36 14.47 -2.96 1.13
C ASP A 36 14.03 -2.21 -0.15
N LEU A 37 14.92 -2.13 -1.14
CA LEU A 37 14.62 -1.50 -2.43
C LEU A 37 13.58 -2.27 -3.23
N ILE A 38 13.69 -3.60 -3.24
CA ILE A 38 12.72 -4.47 -3.93
C ILE A 38 11.32 -4.25 -3.36
N ARG A 39 11.18 -4.26 -2.02
CA ARG A 39 9.91 -4.01 -1.34
C ARG A 39 9.35 -2.64 -1.69
N ARG A 40 10.17 -1.61 -1.67
CA ARG A 40 9.76 -0.24 -1.99
C ARG A 40 9.29 -0.11 -3.43
N ALA A 41 10.01 -0.70 -4.38
CA ALA A 41 9.63 -0.70 -5.79
C ALA A 41 8.33 -1.46 -6.04
N PHE A 42 8.15 -2.61 -5.35
CA PHE A 42 6.93 -3.38 -5.40
C PHE A 42 5.73 -2.58 -4.89
N LEU A 43 5.84 -1.96 -3.70
CA LEU A 43 4.79 -1.15 -3.11
C LEU A 43 4.42 0.03 -4.00
N SER A 44 5.41 0.73 -4.59
CA SER A 44 5.17 1.81 -5.55
C SER A 44 4.39 1.33 -6.77
N SER A 45 4.75 0.18 -7.33
CA SER A 45 4.06 -0.39 -8.49
C SER A 45 2.64 -0.84 -8.15
N TRP A 46 2.48 -1.51 -7.01
CA TRP A 46 1.20 -2.02 -6.55
C TRP A 46 0.21 -0.91 -6.20
N THR A 47 0.66 0.11 -5.45
CA THR A 47 -0.20 1.23 -5.04
C THR A 47 -0.67 2.08 -6.21
N LYS A 48 0.10 2.17 -7.30
CA LYS A 48 -0.32 2.85 -8.54
C LYS A 48 -1.47 2.16 -9.26
N GLY A 49 -1.66 0.86 -9.06
CA GLY A 49 -2.79 0.09 -9.58
C GLY A 49 -4.07 0.22 -8.76
N ILE A 50 -4.00 0.81 -7.56
CA ILE A 50 -5.16 0.93 -6.67
C ILE A 50 -6.05 2.09 -7.12
N GLN A 51 -7.32 1.78 -7.36
CA GLN A 51 -8.32 2.78 -7.73
C GLN A 51 -8.72 3.63 -6.52
N PRO A 52 -8.82 4.97 -6.64
CA PRO A 52 -9.32 5.85 -5.60
C PRO A 52 -10.73 5.47 -5.17
N LYS A 53 -10.98 5.50 -3.87
CA LYS A 53 -12.28 5.20 -3.28
C LYS A 53 -12.83 6.45 -2.60
N GLY A 54 -14.09 6.71 -2.83
CA GLY A 54 -14.79 7.81 -2.20
C GLY A 54 -16.15 7.39 -1.65
N ARG A 55 -16.71 8.25 -0.87
CA ARG A 55 -18.08 8.18 -0.36
C ARG A 55 -18.73 9.55 -0.53
N ASP A 56 -20.06 9.57 -0.61
CA ASP A 56 -20.82 10.83 -0.56
C ASP A 56 -20.44 11.64 0.70
N PRO A 57 -19.89 12.87 0.55
CA PRO A 57 -19.45 13.71 1.67
C PRO A 57 -20.58 14.04 2.65
N MET A 58 -21.83 14.04 2.17
CA MET A 58 -23.02 14.36 2.95
C MET A 58 -23.71 13.12 3.54
N ALA A 59 -23.17 11.91 3.29
CA ALA A 59 -23.76 10.68 3.84
C ALA A 59 -23.79 10.70 5.37
N GLY A 60 -25.00 10.57 5.95
CA GLY A 60 -25.23 10.65 7.39
C GLY A 60 -25.28 12.08 7.96
N LYS A 61 -25.10 13.11 7.11
CA LYS A 61 -25.15 14.53 7.50
C LYS A 61 -26.43 15.23 7.03
N ARG A 62 -27.22 14.64 6.13
CA ARG A 62 -28.48 15.17 5.63
C ARG A 62 -29.59 14.98 6.65
N THR A 63 -29.49 15.69 7.78
CA THR A 63 -30.44 15.61 8.88
C THR A 63 -30.52 16.94 9.63
N THR A 64 -31.68 17.22 10.22
CA THR A 64 -31.91 18.40 11.05
C THR A 64 -31.54 18.18 12.52
N ALA A 65 -30.78 17.13 12.82
CA ALA A 65 -30.38 16.79 14.18
C ALA A 65 -29.48 17.86 14.79
N VAL A 66 -29.85 18.35 15.97
CA VAL A 66 -29.07 19.28 16.79
C VAL A 66 -29.04 18.80 18.24
N SER A 67 -28.04 19.20 19.00
CA SER A 67 -27.99 18.91 20.43
C SER A 67 -29.03 19.77 21.15
N PHE A 68 -29.77 19.16 22.07
CA PHE A 68 -30.75 19.91 22.89
C PHE A 68 -30.10 20.60 24.09
N GLY A 69 -28.82 20.42 24.33
CA GLY A 69 -28.08 21.00 25.43
C GLY A 69 -27.98 20.11 26.66
N ILE A 70 -27.86 20.72 27.82
CA ILE A 70 -27.63 20.08 29.13
C ILE A 70 -28.89 20.08 30.00
N ASN A 71 -28.86 19.29 31.06
CA ASN A 71 -29.93 19.23 32.11
C ASN A 71 -31.28 18.69 31.62
N LEU A 72 -31.33 17.89 30.56
CA LEU A 72 -32.55 17.28 30.03
C LEU A 72 -32.63 15.75 30.33
N GLY A 73 -31.74 15.20 31.12
CA GLY A 73 -31.68 13.74 31.35
C GLY A 73 -31.35 12.89 30.11
N LEU A 74 -30.97 13.53 29.02
CA LEU A 74 -30.64 12.89 27.74
C LEU A 74 -29.16 13.06 27.42
N ALA A 75 -28.57 12.05 26.75
CA ALA A 75 -27.23 12.19 26.21
C ALA A 75 -27.13 13.37 25.22
N ARG A 76 -26.02 14.10 25.25
CA ARG A 76 -25.76 15.31 24.44
C ARG A 76 -25.48 15.04 22.95
N VAL A 77 -25.92 13.91 22.43
CA VAL A 77 -25.82 13.58 21.01
C VAL A 77 -26.87 14.39 20.22
N PRO A 78 -26.54 14.80 18.99
CA PRO A 78 -27.53 15.48 18.12
C PRO A 78 -28.74 14.59 17.89
N ARG A 79 -29.94 15.18 18.07
CA ARG A 79 -31.23 14.50 17.92
C ARG A 79 -32.15 15.30 17.00
N VAL A 80 -33.00 14.58 16.26
CA VAL A 80 -34.06 15.20 15.45
C VAL A 80 -35.19 15.63 16.37
N LYS A 81 -35.59 16.91 16.31
CA LYS A 81 -36.59 17.48 17.20
C LYS A 81 -37.91 16.70 17.24
N ASN A 82 -38.43 16.28 16.10
CA ASN A 82 -39.74 15.65 16.01
C ASN A 82 -39.76 14.19 16.51
N SER A 83 -38.65 13.46 16.38
CA SER A 83 -38.59 12.05 16.72
C SER A 83 -37.70 11.70 17.91
N GLY A 84 -36.91 12.68 18.39
CA GLY A 84 -35.93 12.45 19.46
C GLY A 84 -34.80 11.46 19.12
N ARG A 85 -34.79 10.94 17.90
CA ARG A 85 -33.77 9.98 17.47
C ARG A 85 -32.42 10.64 17.32
N ALA A 86 -31.40 10.01 17.90
CA ALA A 86 -30.02 10.44 17.72
C ALA A 86 -29.57 10.19 16.25
N ARG A 87 -28.97 11.21 15.64
CA ARG A 87 -28.48 11.24 14.27
C ARG A 87 -27.17 12.00 14.19
N LEU A 88 -26.58 12.09 13.04
CA LEU A 88 -25.35 12.87 12.73
C LEU A 88 -24.08 12.36 13.40
N ALA A 89 -24.08 12.05 14.67
CA ALA A 89 -22.91 11.54 15.37
C ALA A 89 -22.48 10.16 14.83
N PRO A 90 -21.18 9.84 14.83
CA PRO A 90 -20.69 8.55 14.26
C PRO A 90 -21.14 7.32 15.05
N ASN A 91 -21.43 7.47 16.33
CA ASN A 91 -21.91 6.41 17.22
C ASN A 91 -23.44 6.19 17.17
N THR A 92 -24.16 6.87 16.28
CA THR A 92 -25.60 6.73 16.14
C THR A 92 -25.97 5.90 14.90
N ARG A 93 -27.13 5.23 14.96
CA ARG A 93 -27.64 4.44 13.84
C ARG A 93 -28.00 5.36 12.67
N GLY A 94 -27.37 5.15 11.51
CA GLY A 94 -27.51 6.03 10.35
C GLY A 94 -26.80 7.39 10.49
N GLY A 95 -25.88 7.54 11.43
CA GLY A 95 -25.02 8.70 11.57
C GLY A 95 -23.92 8.77 10.52
N ARG A 96 -23.15 9.83 10.53
CA ARG A 96 -22.01 10.00 9.64
C ARG A 96 -20.87 9.05 10.00
N ARG A 97 -20.04 8.68 9.03
CA ARG A 97 -18.76 8.04 9.31
C ARG A 97 -17.74 9.10 9.77
N ALA A 98 -17.01 8.84 10.86
CA ALA A 98 -16.04 9.80 11.40
C ALA A 98 -14.93 10.11 10.39
N PHE A 99 -14.34 9.07 9.80
CA PHE A 99 -13.29 9.15 8.77
C PHE A 99 -13.72 8.38 7.53
N PRO A 100 -14.51 9.01 6.64
CA PRO A 100 -14.92 8.37 5.40
C PRO A 100 -13.75 8.25 4.42
N PRO A 101 -13.77 7.29 3.51
CA PRO A 101 -12.82 7.27 2.40
C PRO A 101 -13.06 8.50 1.51
N THR A 102 -11.98 9.13 1.07
CA THR A 102 -12.00 10.26 0.14
C THR A 102 -11.17 9.95 -1.09
N PRO A 103 -11.62 10.37 -2.29
CA PRO A 103 -10.87 10.13 -3.52
C PRO A 103 -9.57 10.94 -3.60
N GLU A 104 -9.49 12.04 -2.84
CA GLU A 104 -8.30 12.91 -2.78
C GLU A 104 -7.15 12.31 -1.98
N LYS A 105 -7.37 11.17 -1.31
CA LYS A 105 -6.31 10.48 -0.57
C LYS A 105 -5.20 10.05 -1.52
N VAL A 106 -3.98 10.50 -1.25
CA VAL A 106 -2.79 10.04 -1.96
C VAL A 106 -2.55 8.57 -1.60
N ILE A 107 -2.73 7.69 -2.57
CA ILE A 107 -2.57 6.23 -2.41
C ILE A 107 -1.25 5.78 -3.04
N ALA A 108 -0.92 6.35 -4.21
CA ALA A 108 0.28 5.96 -4.94
C ALA A 108 1.55 6.43 -4.23
N GLU A 109 2.44 5.48 -3.97
CA GLU A 109 3.78 5.78 -3.46
C GLU A 109 4.73 6.04 -4.63
N GLU A 110 5.48 7.11 -4.55
CA GLU A 110 6.49 7.45 -5.54
C GLU A 110 7.84 6.85 -5.19
N ILE A 111 8.59 6.50 -6.22
CA ILE A 111 9.96 6.00 -6.11
C ILE A 111 10.83 6.68 -7.16
N ASN A 112 12.06 7.00 -6.80
CA ASN A 112 13.03 7.55 -7.74
C ASN A 112 13.40 6.51 -8.82
N GLU A 113 13.60 6.96 -10.05
CA GLU A 113 13.92 6.09 -11.17
C GLU A 113 15.20 5.27 -10.94
N LYS A 114 16.22 5.90 -10.35
CA LYS A 114 17.48 5.21 -9.99
C LYS A 114 17.25 4.11 -8.96
N GLU A 115 16.42 4.36 -7.93
CA GLU A 115 16.06 3.35 -6.93
C GLU A 115 15.29 2.18 -7.57
N LYS A 116 14.37 2.49 -8.48
CA LYS A 116 13.62 1.46 -9.23
C LYS A 116 14.54 0.58 -10.06
N ARG A 117 15.51 1.17 -10.77
CA ARG A 117 16.51 0.41 -11.55
C ARG A 117 17.36 -0.48 -10.66
N LEU A 118 17.84 0.04 -9.52
CA LEU A 118 18.60 -0.76 -8.55
C LEU A 118 17.76 -1.88 -7.93
N ALA A 119 16.47 -1.67 -7.69
CA ALA A 119 15.57 -2.68 -7.20
C ALA A 119 15.42 -3.85 -8.20
N VAL A 120 15.30 -3.55 -9.50
CA VAL A 120 15.23 -4.56 -10.56
C VAL A 120 16.53 -5.36 -10.65
N ILE A 121 17.68 -4.68 -10.65
CA ILE A 121 19.00 -5.33 -10.65
C ILE A 121 19.13 -6.26 -9.44
N SER A 122 18.75 -5.77 -8.27
CA SER A 122 18.80 -6.52 -7.01
C SER A 122 17.86 -7.75 -7.02
N ALA A 123 16.69 -7.62 -7.63
CA ALA A 123 15.75 -8.73 -7.77
C ALA A 123 16.28 -9.81 -8.73
N LEU A 124 16.87 -9.39 -9.87
CA LEU A 124 17.52 -10.31 -10.78
C LEU A 124 18.72 -11.02 -10.15
N ALA A 125 19.55 -10.30 -9.39
CA ALA A 125 20.65 -10.90 -8.63
C ALA A 125 20.18 -11.95 -7.61
N ALA A 126 18.99 -11.76 -7.03
CA ALA A 126 18.42 -12.71 -6.08
C ALA A 126 18.02 -14.05 -6.71
N THR A 127 17.74 -14.09 -8.02
CA THR A 127 17.36 -15.34 -8.71
C THR A 127 18.53 -16.31 -8.94
N ALA A 128 19.76 -15.84 -8.83
CA ALA A 128 20.97 -16.65 -9.00
C ALA A 128 21.56 -17.16 -7.67
N ARG A 129 20.88 -16.94 -6.55
CA ARG A 129 21.35 -17.34 -5.20
C ARG A 129 20.58 -18.50 -4.62
#